data_8dcae372e7a6cdc12ad6b3f1467f0165
#
_entry.id   8dcae372e7a6cdc12ad6b3f1467f0165
#
_cell.length_a   1.000
_cell.length_b   1.000
_cell.length_c   1.000
_cell.angle_alpha   90.00
_cell.angle_beta   90.00
_cell.angle_gamma   90.00
#
_symmetry.space_group_name_H-M   'P 1'
#
loop_
_entity.id
_entity.type
_entity.pdbx_description
1 polymer ?
#
loop_
_entity_poly.entity_id
_entity_poly.type
_entity_poly.pdbx_seq_one_letter_code
_entity_poly.pdbx_strand_id
1 'polypeptide(L)'
;MAHGSKLIAGRMSSGPRGAGLGLKLLIGAGALAYGVKEATYTVEGGQRAIIFNRIGGMQMDTVLAEGLHFRLPWFQYPIIYDIRARPRKISSLTGSKDLQMVNLTLRVLSRPLASNLPTLYQHLGMDYDERVLPSIVNEVLKSVVAKFNASQLITQRAQVSLLIRRELYERAKDFNIILDDVAITELSFSREYTAAVEAKQVAQQEAQRAQFYVEKAKQDQRQKIIQAEGEAQAAKMLGEAVTKNPGYLKLRKIRAAQNIAKTVRPVTIL
;
A
#
# COMPACT_ATOMS: atom_id res chain seq x y z
N MET A 1 -24.73 93.63 49.10
CA MET A 1 -25.63 93.14 48.08
C MET A 1 -25.36 91.65 47.87
N ALA A 2 -26.25 90.84 48.34
CA ALA A 2 -26.14 89.39 48.32
C ALA A 2 -26.79 88.82 47.13
N HIS A 3 -26.21 87.89 46.43
CA HIS A 3 -26.93 86.98 45.52
C HIS A 3 -26.48 85.57 45.75
N GLY A 4 -27.42 84.81 46.26
CA GLY A 4 -27.26 83.41 46.55
C GLY A 4 -27.45 82.57 45.28
N SER A 5 -26.59 81.66 45.10
CA SER A 5 -26.72 80.57 44.13
C SER A 5 -27.17 79.30 44.84
N LYS A 6 -28.41 78.87 44.55
CA LYS A 6 -29.02 77.63 44.98
C LYS A 6 -28.36 76.47 44.23
N LEU A 7 -27.68 75.59 44.99
CA LEU A 7 -27.27 74.25 44.52
C LEU A 7 -28.50 73.37 44.41
N ILE A 8 -28.82 72.96 43.22
CA ILE A 8 -29.81 71.94 42.89
C ILE A 8 -29.16 70.60 43.16
N ALA A 9 -29.49 69.99 44.29
CA ALA A 9 -29.12 68.62 44.57
C ALA A 9 -30.00 67.71 43.73
N GLY A 10 -29.39 67.15 42.67
CA GLY A 10 -30.03 66.17 41.86
C GLY A 10 -30.38 64.91 42.64
N ARG A 11 -31.67 64.70 42.79
CA ARG A 11 -32.28 63.54 43.39
C ARG A 11 -31.97 62.30 42.55
N MET A 12 -30.98 61.50 42.97
CA MET A 12 -30.78 60.16 42.43
C MET A 12 -32.01 59.30 42.71
N SER A 13 -32.78 59.01 41.68
CA SER A 13 -33.95 58.11 41.74
C SER A 13 -33.44 56.71 42.11
N SER A 14 -33.84 56.23 43.28
CA SER A 14 -33.68 54.84 43.66
C SER A 14 -34.51 53.98 42.71
N GLY A 15 -33.81 53.38 41.73
CA GLY A 15 -34.45 52.38 40.85
C GLY A 15 -35.04 51.23 41.69
N PRO A 16 -36.06 50.56 41.22
CA PRO A 16 -36.76 49.52 41.98
C PRO A 16 -35.78 48.44 42.41
N ARG A 17 -35.74 48.17 43.74
CA ARG A 17 -34.82 47.19 44.37
C ARG A 17 -34.84 45.80 43.71
N GLY A 18 -35.86 45.47 42.87
CA GLY A 18 -35.97 44.25 42.08
C GLY A 18 -35.15 44.23 40.78
N ALA A 19 -34.88 45.40 40.16
CA ALA A 19 -34.14 45.45 38.90
C ALA A 19 -32.65 45.08 39.04
N GLY A 20 -32.03 45.47 40.17
CA GLY A 20 -30.65 45.10 40.45
C GLY A 20 -30.44 43.61 40.75
N LEU A 21 -31.47 42.98 41.37
CA LEU A 21 -31.44 41.53 41.65
C LEU A 21 -31.63 40.72 40.36
N GLY A 22 -32.57 41.15 39.48
CA GLY A 22 -32.81 40.53 38.15
C GLY A 22 -31.58 40.60 37.24
N LEU A 23 -30.88 41.76 37.21
CA LEU A 23 -29.64 41.94 36.42
C LEU A 23 -28.51 41.04 36.93
N LYS A 24 -28.35 40.94 38.28
CA LYS A 24 -27.35 40.03 38.88
C LYS A 24 -27.64 38.55 38.56
N LEU A 25 -28.93 38.14 38.60
CA LEU A 25 -29.33 36.78 38.20
C LEU A 25 -29.10 36.51 36.73
N LEU A 26 -29.39 37.46 35.85
CA LEU A 26 -29.12 37.33 34.41
C LEU A 26 -27.61 37.22 34.12
N ILE A 27 -26.79 38.04 34.76
CA ILE A 27 -25.31 37.96 34.65
C ILE A 27 -24.81 36.62 35.20
N GLY A 28 -25.33 36.18 36.36
CA GLY A 28 -25.00 34.88 36.94
C GLY A 28 -25.39 33.69 36.04
N ALA A 29 -26.59 33.72 35.50
CA ALA A 29 -27.07 32.70 34.56
C ALA A 29 -26.25 32.69 33.25
N GLY A 30 -25.91 33.88 32.73
CA GLY A 30 -25.05 34.03 31.55
C GLY A 30 -23.63 33.51 31.80
N ALA A 31 -23.06 33.80 32.96
CA ALA A 31 -21.73 33.30 33.36
C ALA A 31 -21.74 31.76 33.54
N LEU A 32 -22.79 31.21 34.14
CA LEU A 32 -22.97 29.76 34.25
C LEU A 32 -23.14 29.08 32.91
N ALA A 33 -23.98 29.63 32.02
CA ALA A 33 -24.17 29.09 30.65
C ALA A 33 -22.87 29.15 29.85
N TYR A 34 -22.12 30.24 29.98
CA TYR A 34 -20.81 30.37 29.35
C TYR A 34 -19.80 29.35 29.93
N GLY A 35 -19.76 29.18 31.24
CA GLY A 35 -18.89 28.22 31.93
C GLY A 35 -19.21 26.78 31.51
N VAL A 36 -20.49 26.39 31.39
CA VAL A 36 -20.91 25.07 30.95
C VAL A 36 -20.52 24.85 29.49
N LYS A 37 -20.73 25.84 28.61
CA LYS A 37 -20.33 25.76 27.20
C LYS A 37 -18.82 25.57 27.04
N GLU A 38 -18.01 26.26 27.83
CA GLU A 38 -16.55 26.17 27.80
C GLU A 38 -16.03 24.91 28.48
N ALA A 39 -16.79 24.36 29.41
CA ALA A 39 -16.45 23.13 30.14
C ALA A 39 -16.76 21.85 29.31
N THR A 40 -17.62 21.93 28.30
CA THR A 40 -18.01 20.78 27.52
C THR A 40 -17.21 20.70 26.20
N TYR A 41 -16.76 19.50 25.86
CA TYR A 41 -16.18 19.21 24.56
C TYR A 41 -16.59 17.82 24.10
N THR A 42 -16.63 17.63 22.79
CA THR A 42 -17.05 16.38 22.17
C THR A 42 -15.85 15.72 21.50
N VAL A 43 -15.70 14.43 21.72
CA VAL A 43 -14.76 13.57 21.00
C VAL A 43 -15.54 12.81 19.95
N GLU A 44 -15.16 13.00 18.68
CA GLU A 44 -15.83 12.37 17.55
C GLU A 44 -15.55 10.87 17.47
N GLY A 45 -16.39 10.14 16.74
CA GLY A 45 -16.19 8.72 16.48
C GLY A 45 -14.86 8.44 15.75
N GLY A 46 -14.08 7.49 16.26
CA GLY A 46 -12.75 7.18 15.74
C GLY A 46 -11.64 8.10 16.28
N GLN A 47 -11.93 8.91 17.29
CA GLN A 47 -10.96 9.74 18.01
C GLN A 47 -10.88 9.31 19.47
N ARG A 48 -9.79 9.64 20.11
CA ARG A 48 -9.58 9.50 21.55
C ARG A 48 -9.01 10.81 22.09
N ALA A 49 -9.40 11.18 23.30
CA ALA A 49 -8.86 12.36 23.93
C ALA A 49 -8.01 11.95 25.14
N ILE A 50 -6.90 12.66 25.33
CA ILE A 50 -6.09 12.63 26.54
C ILE A 50 -6.13 13.99 27.19
N ILE A 51 -6.07 14.02 28.50
CA ILE A 51 -6.17 15.27 29.28
C ILE A 51 -4.78 15.69 29.74
N PHE A 52 -4.40 16.90 29.36
CA PHE A 52 -3.24 17.58 29.89
C PHE A 52 -3.67 18.59 30.96
N ASN A 53 -3.23 18.38 32.20
CA ASN A 53 -3.43 19.30 33.31
C ASN A 53 -2.27 20.28 33.42
N ARG A 54 -2.57 21.56 33.47
CA ARG A 54 -1.55 22.61 33.59
C ARG A 54 -0.74 22.55 34.89
N ILE A 55 -1.34 22.01 35.95
CA ILE A 55 -0.71 21.91 37.27
C ILE A 55 -0.10 20.51 37.49
N GLY A 56 -0.83 19.48 37.14
CA GLY A 56 -0.43 18.07 37.40
C GLY A 56 0.22 17.35 36.21
N GLY A 57 0.39 18.03 35.06
CA GLY A 57 0.94 17.41 33.85
C GLY A 57 -0.03 16.45 33.13
N MET A 58 0.50 15.51 32.43
CA MET A 58 -0.27 14.52 31.66
C MET A 58 -0.88 13.47 32.59
N GLN A 59 -2.17 13.17 32.37
CA GLN A 59 -2.82 12.01 33.01
C GLN A 59 -2.50 10.75 32.20
N MET A 60 -1.66 9.86 32.77
CA MET A 60 -1.20 8.65 32.11
C MET A 60 -2.26 7.56 32.04
N ASP A 61 -3.18 7.51 33.00
CA ASP A 61 -4.11 6.40 33.15
C ASP A 61 -5.47 6.63 32.49
N THR A 62 -5.73 7.85 32.00
CA THR A 62 -7.05 8.20 31.43
C THR A 62 -6.97 8.50 29.94
N VAL A 63 -7.54 7.58 29.14
CA VAL A 63 -7.85 7.81 27.74
C VAL A 63 -9.35 7.88 27.59
N LEU A 64 -9.86 9.04 27.20
CA LEU A 64 -11.29 9.27 27.04
C LEU A 64 -11.78 8.72 25.72
N ALA A 65 -12.90 7.99 25.78
CA ALA A 65 -13.58 7.45 24.62
C ALA A 65 -14.34 8.55 23.83
N GLU A 66 -14.92 8.17 22.72
CA GLU A 66 -15.85 9.03 21.98
C GLU A 66 -17.07 9.40 22.81
N GLY A 67 -17.56 10.61 22.62
CA GLY A 67 -18.71 11.15 23.32
C GLY A 67 -18.51 12.55 23.90
N LEU A 68 -19.46 12.97 24.74
CA LEU A 68 -19.41 14.25 25.42
C LEU A 68 -18.65 14.13 26.73
N HIS A 69 -17.66 14.98 26.91
CA HIS A 69 -16.82 15.03 28.11
C HIS A 69 -16.78 16.42 28.70
N PHE A 70 -16.47 16.48 29.99
CA PHE A 70 -16.30 17.72 30.74
C PHE A 70 -14.83 17.96 31.00
N ARG A 71 -14.42 19.23 30.90
CA ARG A 71 -13.10 19.71 31.28
C ARG A 71 -13.21 20.87 32.22
N LEU A 72 -12.23 21.06 33.06
CA LEU A 72 -12.09 22.29 33.85
C LEU A 72 -11.49 23.37 32.93
N PRO A 73 -12.26 24.44 32.60
CA PRO A 73 -11.76 25.52 31.76
C PRO A 73 -10.47 26.10 32.37
N TRP A 74 -9.49 26.42 31.49
CA TRP A 74 -8.17 26.99 31.83
C TRP A 74 -7.16 26.03 32.48
N PHE A 75 -7.57 24.99 33.17
CA PHE A 75 -6.69 24.03 33.83
C PHE A 75 -6.45 22.77 33.02
N GLN A 76 -7.45 22.35 32.29
CA GLN A 76 -7.40 21.11 31.51
C GLN A 76 -7.53 21.39 30.01
N TYR A 77 -6.59 20.80 29.23
CA TYR A 77 -6.61 20.86 27.80
C TYR A 77 -6.78 19.44 27.23
N PRO A 78 -7.87 19.15 26.51
CA PRO A 78 -8.02 17.89 25.82
C PRO A 78 -7.16 17.90 24.54
N ILE A 79 -6.36 16.86 24.37
CA ILE A 79 -5.59 16.60 23.16
C ILE A 79 -6.29 15.46 22.45
N ILE A 80 -6.80 15.71 21.25
CA ILE A 80 -7.58 14.77 20.49
C ILE A 80 -6.67 14.05 19.49
N TYR A 81 -6.64 12.72 19.58
CA TYR A 81 -5.93 11.84 18.65
C TYR A 81 -6.90 11.10 17.75
N ASP A 82 -6.60 11.06 16.45
CA ASP A 82 -7.29 10.19 15.51
C ASP A 82 -6.68 8.78 15.60
N ILE A 83 -7.52 7.77 15.92
CA ILE A 83 -7.10 6.37 16.03
C ILE A 83 -7.40 5.57 14.76
N ARG A 84 -7.90 6.22 13.70
CA ARG A 84 -8.12 5.60 12.40
C ARG A 84 -6.79 5.32 11.71
N ALA A 85 -6.77 4.26 10.95
CA ALA A 85 -5.60 3.93 10.14
C ALA A 85 -5.38 4.97 9.03
N ARG A 86 -4.19 5.59 9.00
CA ARG A 86 -3.81 6.58 8.00
C ARG A 86 -2.73 6.03 7.08
N PRO A 87 -2.92 6.09 5.77
CA PRO A 87 -1.90 5.69 4.82
C PRO A 87 -0.85 6.80 4.65
N ARG A 88 0.42 6.43 4.77
CA ARG A 88 1.56 7.29 4.45
C ARG A 88 2.43 6.62 3.40
N LYS A 89 2.88 7.41 2.42
CA LYS A 89 3.89 6.99 1.44
C LYS A 89 5.23 7.56 1.87
N ILE A 90 6.21 6.69 1.97
CA ILE A 90 7.57 7.05 2.39
C ILE A 90 8.53 6.52 1.34
N SER A 91 9.29 7.42 0.72
CA SER A 91 10.32 7.08 -0.25
C SER A 91 11.69 7.14 0.43
N SER A 92 12.50 6.13 0.20
CA SER A 92 13.85 6.05 0.74
C SER A 92 14.85 5.64 -0.33
N LEU A 93 15.93 6.39 -0.43
CA LEU A 93 17.06 6.05 -1.27
C LEU A 93 18.07 5.25 -0.43
N THR A 94 18.32 4.01 -0.81
CA THR A 94 19.19 3.09 -0.07
C THR A 94 20.18 2.40 -0.99
N GLY A 95 21.34 1.98 -0.45
CA GLY A 95 22.30 1.14 -1.15
C GLY A 95 22.01 -0.35 -0.92
N SER A 96 22.02 -1.15 -1.98
CA SER A 96 21.97 -2.60 -1.90
C SER A 96 23.35 -3.19 -1.50
N LYS A 97 23.43 -4.50 -1.24
CA LYS A 97 24.65 -5.19 -0.88
C LYS A 97 25.76 -5.06 -1.95
N ASP A 98 25.36 -5.01 -3.22
CA ASP A 98 26.24 -4.80 -4.37
C ASP A 98 26.48 -3.32 -4.71
N LEU A 99 26.28 -2.44 -3.72
CA LEU A 99 26.52 -0.99 -3.80
C LEU A 99 25.69 -0.27 -4.87
N GLN A 100 24.58 -0.86 -5.31
CA GLN A 100 23.67 -0.21 -6.24
C GLN A 100 22.66 0.66 -5.48
N MET A 101 22.45 1.88 -5.97
CA MET A 101 21.46 2.78 -5.39
C MET A 101 20.05 2.34 -5.82
N VAL A 102 19.20 2.16 -4.82
CA VAL A 102 17.82 1.71 -4.99
C VAL A 102 16.89 2.73 -4.36
N ASN A 103 15.91 3.18 -5.11
CA ASN A 103 14.83 3.99 -4.59
C ASN A 103 13.61 3.11 -4.31
N LEU A 104 13.23 3.04 -3.05
CA LEU A 104 12.11 2.25 -2.55
C LEU A 104 11.04 3.17 -2.01
N THR A 105 9.81 2.98 -2.45
CA THR A 105 8.64 3.65 -1.89
C THR A 105 7.74 2.63 -1.19
N LEU A 106 7.52 2.85 0.10
CA LEU A 106 6.61 2.08 0.92
C LEU A 106 5.31 2.83 1.13
N ARG A 107 4.20 2.11 1.10
CA ARG A 107 2.93 2.56 1.66
C ARG A 107 2.74 1.86 2.99
N VAL A 108 2.67 2.65 4.05
CA VAL A 108 2.47 2.18 5.41
C VAL A 108 1.11 2.65 5.89
N LEU A 109 0.29 1.72 6.35
CA LEU A 109 -0.99 2.01 6.99
C LEU A 109 -0.78 1.89 8.50
N SER A 110 -0.83 3.00 9.21
CA SER A 110 -0.50 3.06 10.64
C SER A 110 -1.59 3.74 11.45
N ARG A 111 -1.69 3.33 12.70
CA ARG A 111 -2.54 3.96 13.72
C ARG A 111 -1.85 3.93 15.07
N PRO A 112 -2.14 4.88 15.97
CA PRO A 112 -1.59 4.86 17.32
C PRO A 112 -2.28 3.79 18.17
N LEU A 113 -1.55 3.22 19.13
CA LEU A 113 -2.11 2.32 20.12
C LEU A 113 -2.96 3.11 21.12
N ALA A 114 -4.29 2.92 21.08
CA ALA A 114 -5.24 3.70 21.84
C ALA A 114 -5.00 3.64 23.39
N SER A 115 -4.54 2.50 23.90
CA SER A 115 -4.26 2.35 25.35
C SER A 115 -3.07 3.19 25.84
N ASN A 116 -2.08 3.44 24.97
CA ASN A 116 -0.81 4.07 25.34
C ASN A 116 -0.64 5.48 24.73
N LEU A 117 -1.74 6.14 24.38
CA LEU A 117 -1.72 7.49 23.81
C LEU A 117 -0.99 8.52 24.68
N PRO A 118 -1.15 8.54 26.04
CA PRO A 118 -0.41 9.48 26.87
C PRO A 118 1.10 9.33 26.75
N THR A 119 1.59 8.09 26.76
CA THR A 119 3.01 7.77 26.61
C THR A 119 3.50 8.16 25.20
N LEU A 120 2.71 7.88 24.17
CA LEU A 120 3.02 8.25 22.80
C LEU A 120 3.14 9.77 22.65
N TYR A 121 2.22 10.52 23.24
CA TYR A 121 2.28 11.99 23.22
C TYR A 121 3.51 12.54 23.94
N GLN A 122 3.85 11.97 25.10
CA GLN A 122 4.99 12.41 25.89
C GLN A 122 6.32 12.22 25.14
N HIS A 123 6.46 11.11 24.41
CA HIS A 123 7.71 10.78 23.69
C HIS A 123 7.77 11.35 22.29
N LEU A 124 6.66 11.37 21.56
CA LEU A 124 6.65 11.63 20.12
C LEU A 124 5.84 12.87 19.73
N GLY A 125 4.93 13.33 20.59
CA GLY A 125 4.03 14.45 20.27
C GLY A 125 2.88 14.04 19.35
N MET A 126 2.17 15.03 18.79
CA MET A 126 1.05 14.80 17.88
C MET A 126 1.50 14.37 16.48
N ASP A 127 2.66 14.82 16.05
CA ASP A 127 3.19 14.64 14.67
C ASP A 127 4.07 13.38 14.53
N TYR A 128 3.76 12.32 15.28
CA TYR A 128 4.54 11.07 15.26
C TYR A 128 4.59 10.44 13.86
N ASP A 129 3.52 10.58 13.08
CA ASP A 129 3.39 10.02 11.74
C ASP A 129 4.22 10.78 10.67
N GLU A 130 4.57 12.05 10.94
CA GLU A 130 5.39 12.86 10.03
C GLU A 130 6.88 12.82 10.35
N ARG A 131 7.24 12.66 11.60
CA ARG A 131 8.62 12.73 12.06
C ARG A 131 9.22 11.36 12.36
N VAL A 132 8.54 10.55 13.12
CA VAL A 132 9.09 9.32 13.69
C VAL A 132 8.89 8.15 12.73
N LEU A 133 7.72 8.03 12.13
CA LEU A 133 7.42 6.94 11.20
C LEU A 133 8.37 6.91 9.99
N PRO A 134 8.68 8.02 9.29
CA PRO A 134 9.67 7.99 8.22
C PRO A 134 11.08 7.63 8.69
N SER A 135 11.47 8.04 9.90
CA SER A 135 12.78 7.71 10.45
C SER A 135 12.93 6.21 10.69
N ILE A 136 11.93 5.59 11.33
CA ILE A 136 11.89 4.14 11.57
C ILE A 136 11.89 3.37 10.25
N VAL A 137 11.04 3.78 9.31
CA VAL A 137 10.95 3.14 7.99
C VAL A 137 12.27 3.21 7.25
N ASN A 138 12.93 4.36 7.24
CA ASN A 138 14.23 4.54 6.60
C ASN A 138 15.33 3.69 7.25
N GLU A 139 15.35 3.61 8.57
CA GLU A 139 16.29 2.77 9.33
C GLU A 139 16.14 1.30 8.94
N VAL A 140 14.91 0.78 9.02
CA VAL A 140 14.62 -0.62 8.70
C VAL A 140 14.88 -0.92 7.21
N LEU A 141 14.47 -0.02 6.31
CA LEU A 141 14.74 -0.20 4.88
C LEU A 141 16.23 -0.30 4.58
N LYS A 142 17.02 0.61 5.14
CA LYS A 142 18.49 0.58 4.97
C LYS A 142 19.09 -0.71 5.50
N SER A 143 18.66 -1.16 6.66
CA SER A 143 19.11 -2.42 7.29
C SER A 143 18.76 -3.64 6.43
N VAL A 144 17.52 -3.73 5.96
CA VAL A 144 17.05 -4.89 5.18
C VAL A 144 17.66 -4.89 3.78
N VAL A 145 17.60 -3.76 3.07
CA VAL A 145 18.07 -3.67 1.67
C VAL A 145 19.57 -3.95 1.56
N ALA A 146 20.37 -3.52 2.54
CA ALA A 146 21.80 -3.81 2.60
C ALA A 146 22.14 -5.32 2.71
N LYS A 147 21.18 -6.16 3.08
CA LYS A 147 21.36 -7.62 3.15
C LYS A 147 21.19 -8.32 1.79
N PHE A 148 20.57 -7.66 0.81
CA PHE A 148 20.22 -8.22 -0.50
C PHE A 148 20.95 -7.54 -1.65
N ASN A 149 21.25 -8.31 -2.70
CA ASN A 149 21.72 -7.77 -3.97
C ASN A 149 20.56 -7.14 -4.75
N ALA A 150 20.84 -6.19 -5.63
CA ALA A 150 19.82 -5.54 -6.46
C ALA A 150 18.99 -6.53 -7.28
N SER A 151 19.61 -7.57 -7.84
CA SER A 151 18.92 -8.64 -8.57
C SER A 151 17.97 -9.46 -7.68
N GLN A 152 18.34 -9.68 -6.41
CA GLN A 152 17.51 -10.40 -5.45
C GLN A 152 16.29 -9.57 -5.02
N LEU A 153 16.42 -8.25 -4.92
CA LEU A 153 15.30 -7.35 -4.64
C LEU A 153 14.20 -7.44 -5.72
N ILE A 154 14.58 -7.73 -6.96
CA ILE A 154 13.63 -7.93 -8.06
C ILE A 154 13.03 -9.34 -8.02
N THR A 155 13.87 -10.37 -7.95
CA THR A 155 13.45 -11.78 -8.07
C THR A 155 12.76 -12.30 -6.81
N GLN A 156 13.20 -11.85 -5.62
CA GLN A 156 12.70 -12.28 -4.31
C GLN A 156 11.88 -11.19 -3.61
N ARG A 157 11.20 -10.34 -4.37
CA ARG A 157 10.43 -9.20 -3.85
C ARG A 157 9.46 -9.58 -2.72
N ALA A 158 8.81 -10.73 -2.83
CA ALA A 158 7.88 -11.21 -1.81
C ALA A 158 8.57 -11.50 -0.47
N GLN A 159 9.73 -12.15 -0.49
CA GLN A 159 10.51 -12.45 0.73
C GLN A 159 11.04 -11.18 1.38
N VAL A 160 11.57 -10.25 0.58
CA VAL A 160 12.05 -8.94 1.05
C VAL A 160 10.90 -8.15 1.68
N SER A 161 9.74 -8.13 1.06
CA SER A 161 8.54 -7.46 1.59
C SER A 161 8.11 -8.04 2.95
N LEU A 162 8.13 -9.37 3.08
CA LEU A 162 7.82 -10.03 4.35
C LEU A 162 8.82 -9.68 5.45
N LEU A 163 10.11 -9.65 5.12
CA LEU A 163 11.16 -9.30 6.08
C LEU A 163 11.05 -7.84 6.52
N ILE A 164 10.87 -6.91 5.57
CA ILE A 164 10.64 -5.49 5.87
C ILE A 164 9.42 -5.34 6.77
N ARG A 165 8.31 -5.99 6.43
CA ARG A 165 7.09 -5.96 7.23
C ARG A 165 7.37 -6.41 8.66
N ARG A 166 8.02 -7.56 8.86
CA ARG A 166 8.31 -8.11 10.18
C ARG A 166 9.18 -7.19 11.02
N GLU A 167 10.30 -6.71 10.46
CA GLU A 167 11.20 -5.81 11.18
C GLU A 167 10.53 -4.46 11.50
N LEU A 168 9.70 -3.94 10.57
CA LEU A 168 8.92 -2.72 10.84
C LEU A 168 7.87 -2.91 11.93
N TYR A 169 7.18 -4.05 11.98
CA TYR A 169 6.22 -4.35 13.04
C TYR A 169 6.89 -4.37 14.42
N GLU A 170 8.02 -5.07 14.53
CA GLU A 170 8.76 -5.13 15.78
C GLU A 170 9.22 -3.75 16.23
N ARG A 171 9.79 -2.97 15.29
CA ARG A 171 10.30 -1.64 15.59
C ARG A 171 9.19 -0.61 15.92
N ALA A 172 8.08 -0.64 15.20
CA ALA A 172 6.94 0.26 15.45
C ALA A 172 6.27 0.00 16.81
N LYS A 173 6.29 -1.24 17.28
CA LYS A 173 5.75 -1.63 18.58
C LYS A 173 6.47 -0.93 19.75
N ASP A 174 7.80 -0.71 19.64
CA ASP A 174 8.58 0.00 20.63
C ASP A 174 8.10 1.45 20.82
N PHE A 175 7.51 2.03 19.78
CA PHE A 175 6.95 3.38 19.78
C PHE A 175 5.44 3.45 19.99
N ASN A 176 4.79 2.35 20.36
CA ASN A 176 3.33 2.26 20.54
C ASN A 176 2.54 2.61 19.27
N ILE A 177 3.10 2.31 18.09
CA ILE A 177 2.46 2.47 16.78
C ILE A 177 2.06 1.10 16.26
N ILE A 178 0.79 0.97 15.88
CA ILE A 178 0.28 -0.23 15.22
C ILE A 178 0.39 -0.02 13.71
N LEU A 179 0.99 -0.97 13.04
CA LEU A 179 1.00 -1.02 11.58
C LEU A 179 -0.08 -2.03 11.13
N ASP A 180 -1.06 -1.58 10.39
CA ASP A 180 -2.11 -2.46 9.85
C ASP A 180 -1.68 -3.10 8.53
N ASP A 181 -1.00 -2.34 7.65
CA ASP A 181 -0.44 -2.86 6.41
C ASP A 181 0.84 -2.14 5.99
N VAL A 182 1.75 -2.89 5.36
CA VAL A 182 2.99 -2.37 4.79
C VAL A 182 3.19 -2.99 3.41
N ALA A 183 3.22 -2.16 2.39
CA ALA A 183 3.38 -2.61 1.00
C ALA A 183 4.45 -1.80 0.27
N ILE A 184 5.30 -2.50 -0.48
CA ILE A 184 6.24 -1.86 -1.41
C ILE A 184 5.44 -1.44 -2.64
N THR A 185 5.32 -0.13 -2.88
CA THR A 185 4.61 0.40 -4.03
C THR A 185 5.52 0.55 -5.24
N GLU A 186 6.71 1.05 -5.02
CA GLU A 186 7.67 1.33 -6.08
C GLU A 186 9.06 0.83 -5.71
N LEU A 187 9.75 0.28 -6.70
CA LEU A 187 11.13 -0.16 -6.61
C LEU A 187 11.81 0.26 -7.91
N SER A 188 12.70 1.24 -7.84
CA SER A 188 13.43 1.75 -8.99
C SER A 188 14.94 1.75 -8.73
N PHE A 189 15.70 1.49 -9.79
CA PHE A 189 17.15 1.44 -9.77
C PHE A 189 17.74 2.61 -10.56
N SER A 190 19.05 2.79 -10.49
CA SER A 190 19.74 3.76 -11.34
C SER A 190 19.54 3.42 -12.83
N ARG A 191 19.51 4.44 -13.69
CA ARG A 191 19.36 4.24 -15.14
C ARG A 191 20.44 3.34 -15.73
N GLU A 192 21.66 3.48 -15.25
CA GLU A 192 22.82 2.70 -15.69
C GLU A 192 22.65 1.21 -15.35
N TYR A 193 22.20 0.91 -14.14
CA TYR A 193 21.93 -0.47 -13.73
C TYR A 193 20.78 -1.09 -14.53
N THR A 194 19.69 -0.34 -14.73
CA THR A 194 18.55 -0.82 -15.51
C THR A 194 18.96 -1.13 -16.94
N ALA A 195 19.72 -0.25 -17.60
CA ALA A 195 20.23 -0.47 -18.95
C ALA A 195 21.18 -1.70 -19.03
N ALA A 196 22.04 -1.89 -18.02
CA ALA A 196 22.93 -3.06 -17.96
C ALA A 196 22.15 -4.37 -17.77
N VAL A 197 21.10 -4.38 -16.93
CA VAL A 197 20.24 -5.55 -16.74
C VAL A 197 19.44 -5.86 -17.99
N GLU A 198 18.90 -4.86 -18.66
CA GLU A 198 18.18 -5.02 -19.92
C GLU A 198 19.09 -5.60 -21.01
N ALA A 199 20.29 -5.04 -21.18
CA ALA A 199 21.27 -5.56 -22.14
C ALA A 199 21.64 -7.02 -21.85
N LYS A 200 21.83 -7.36 -20.58
CA LYS A 200 22.10 -8.75 -20.16
C LYS A 200 20.91 -9.67 -20.48
N GLN A 201 19.69 -9.24 -20.23
CA GLN A 201 18.49 -10.04 -20.53
C GLN A 201 18.33 -10.25 -22.04
N VAL A 202 18.55 -9.20 -22.84
CA VAL A 202 18.50 -9.31 -24.31
C VAL A 202 19.54 -10.33 -24.79
N ALA A 203 20.78 -10.20 -24.34
CA ALA A 203 21.84 -11.15 -24.70
C ALA A 203 21.52 -12.60 -24.27
N GLN A 204 20.94 -12.79 -23.09
CA GLN A 204 20.49 -14.12 -22.63
C GLN A 204 19.36 -14.68 -23.49
N GLN A 205 18.38 -13.85 -23.85
CA GLN A 205 17.27 -14.26 -24.74
C GLN A 205 17.79 -14.61 -26.13
N GLU A 206 18.73 -13.85 -26.67
CA GLU A 206 19.35 -14.15 -27.98
C GLU A 206 20.11 -15.47 -27.94
N ALA A 207 20.87 -15.73 -26.88
CA ALA A 207 21.56 -17.00 -26.69
C ALA A 207 20.60 -18.19 -26.58
N GLN A 208 19.52 -18.05 -25.81
CA GLN A 208 18.47 -19.06 -25.72
C GLN A 208 17.78 -19.28 -27.05
N ARG A 209 17.48 -18.21 -27.78
CA ARG A 209 16.87 -18.26 -29.08
C ARG A 209 17.76 -19.02 -30.09
N ALA A 210 19.08 -18.75 -30.08
CA ALA A 210 20.03 -19.49 -30.89
C ALA A 210 20.06 -20.97 -30.53
N GLN A 211 20.02 -21.35 -29.27
CA GLN A 211 19.92 -22.75 -28.83
C GLN A 211 18.64 -23.43 -29.36
N PHE A 212 17.50 -22.75 -29.27
CA PHE A 212 16.24 -23.26 -29.79
C PHE A 212 16.28 -23.44 -31.34
N TYR A 213 16.93 -22.53 -32.05
CA TYR A 213 17.10 -22.69 -33.49
C TYR A 213 17.95 -23.92 -33.84
N VAL A 214 19.03 -24.16 -33.11
CA VAL A 214 19.87 -25.37 -33.31
C VAL A 214 19.09 -26.63 -32.99
N GLU A 215 18.34 -26.62 -31.88
CA GLU A 215 17.53 -27.80 -31.51
C GLU A 215 16.39 -28.05 -32.52
N LYS A 216 15.73 -27.00 -32.97
CA LYS A 216 14.72 -27.09 -34.02
C LYS A 216 15.31 -27.67 -35.30
N ALA A 217 16.46 -27.18 -35.76
CA ALA A 217 17.12 -27.68 -36.95
C ALA A 217 17.51 -29.17 -36.81
N LYS A 218 17.96 -29.62 -35.63
CA LYS A 218 18.19 -31.04 -35.36
C LYS A 218 16.91 -31.87 -35.42
N GLN A 219 15.82 -31.36 -34.89
CA GLN A 219 14.53 -32.05 -34.95
C GLN A 219 13.98 -32.12 -36.36
N ASP A 220 14.09 -31.03 -37.13
CA ASP A 220 13.70 -30.99 -38.53
C ASP A 220 14.54 -31.99 -39.38
N GLN A 221 15.85 -32.09 -39.10
CA GLN A 221 16.73 -33.09 -39.72
C GLN A 221 16.26 -34.50 -39.38
N ARG A 222 16.03 -34.81 -38.12
CA ARG A 222 15.54 -36.13 -37.68
C ARG A 222 14.20 -36.47 -38.28
N GLN A 223 13.29 -35.52 -38.36
CA GLN A 223 11.99 -35.71 -38.99
C GLN A 223 12.14 -36.09 -40.48
N LYS A 224 13.01 -35.37 -41.21
CA LYS A 224 13.28 -35.69 -42.64
C LYS A 224 13.90 -37.07 -42.83
N ILE A 225 14.82 -37.47 -41.92
CA ILE A 225 15.42 -38.82 -41.96
C ILE A 225 14.36 -39.89 -41.73
N ILE A 226 13.55 -39.75 -40.67
CA ILE A 226 12.47 -40.69 -40.35
C ILE A 226 11.45 -40.78 -41.46
N GLN A 227 11.11 -39.66 -42.08
CA GLN A 227 10.19 -39.61 -43.21
C GLN A 227 10.78 -40.35 -44.42
N ALA A 228 12.05 -40.10 -44.76
CA ALA A 228 12.72 -40.78 -45.87
C ALA A 228 12.88 -42.30 -45.63
N GLU A 229 13.21 -42.70 -44.40
CA GLU A 229 13.25 -44.11 -43.99
C GLU A 229 11.86 -44.76 -44.10
N GLY A 230 10.83 -44.05 -43.64
CA GLY A 230 9.45 -44.50 -43.76
C GLY A 230 8.99 -44.67 -45.24
N GLU A 231 9.33 -43.74 -46.09
CA GLU A 231 9.07 -43.81 -47.54
C GLU A 231 9.82 -44.97 -48.19
N ALA A 232 11.11 -45.15 -47.88
CA ALA A 232 11.92 -46.26 -48.38
C ALA A 232 11.35 -47.62 -47.93
N GLN A 233 10.93 -47.72 -46.68
CA GLN A 233 10.33 -48.94 -46.12
C GLN A 233 8.94 -49.23 -46.74
N ALA A 234 8.14 -48.21 -46.95
CA ALA A 234 6.86 -48.31 -47.64
C ALA A 234 7.05 -48.73 -49.09
N ALA A 235 8.02 -48.16 -49.79
CA ALA A 235 8.35 -48.57 -51.18
C ALA A 235 8.83 -50.03 -51.26
N LYS A 236 9.65 -50.47 -50.28
CA LYS A 236 10.12 -51.88 -50.25
C LYS A 236 8.96 -52.84 -50.00
N MET A 237 8.09 -52.55 -49.04
CA MET A 237 6.91 -53.35 -48.71
C MET A 237 5.94 -53.40 -49.90
N LEU A 238 5.76 -52.27 -50.62
CA LEU A 238 4.95 -52.23 -51.86
C LEU A 238 5.56 -53.07 -53.00
N GLY A 239 6.89 -53.00 -53.17
CA GLY A 239 7.63 -53.81 -54.11
C GLY A 239 7.46 -55.32 -53.85
N GLU A 240 7.62 -55.75 -52.60
CA GLU A 240 7.40 -57.15 -52.16
C GLU A 240 5.94 -57.59 -52.33
N ALA A 241 4.97 -56.72 -52.06
CA ALA A 241 3.55 -57.04 -52.26
C ALA A 241 3.18 -57.17 -53.70
N VAL A 242 3.77 -56.39 -54.62
CA VAL A 242 3.57 -56.47 -56.07
C VAL A 242 4.20 -57.74 -56.71
N THR A 243 5.38 -58.14 -56.21
CA THR A 243 6.05 -59.36 -56.66
C THR A 243 5.30 -60.58 -56.17
N LYS A 244 4.71 -60.63 -55.00
CA LYS A 244 3.90 -61.73 -54.49
C LYS A 244 2.50 -61.82 -55.05
N ASN A 245 1.89 -60.73 -55.49
CA ASN A 245 0.55 -60.67 -56.05
C ASN A 245 0.42 -59.67 -57.20
N PRO A 246 0.58 -60.06 -58.52
CA PRO A 246 0.47 -59.14 -59.64
C PRO A 246 -0.92 -58.51 -59.82
N GLY A 247 -1.98 -59.10 -59.25
CA GLY A 247 -3.34 -58.55 -59.19
C GLY A 247 -3.49 -57.28 -58.29
N TYR A 248 -2.54 -57.03 -57.39
CA TYR A 248 -2.58 -55.90 -56.49
C TYR A 248 -2.51 -54.53 -57.18
N LEU A 249 -1.74 -54.47 -58.28
CA LEU A 249 -1.67 -53.26 -59.10
C LEU A 249 -3.02 -52.91 -59.78
N LYS A 250 -3.78 -53.89 -60.19
CA LYS A 250 -5.12 -53.67 -60.75
C LYS A 250 -6.10 -53.15 -59.74
N LEU A 251 -6.09 -53.74 -58.50
CA LEU A 251 -6.92 -53.30 -57.40
C LEU A 251 -6.58 -51.85 -56.97
N ARG A 252 -5.30 -51.48 -56.93
CA ARG A 252 -4.85 -50.14 -56.58
C ARG A 252 -5.25 -49.10 -57.60
N LYS A 253 -5.18 -49.43 -58.90
CA LYS A 253 -5.69 -48.60 -60.04
C LYS A 253 -7.19 -48.34 -59.87
N ILE A 254 -7.96 -49.37 -59.58
CA ILE A 254 -9.42 -49.26 -59.35
C ILE A 254 -9.73 -48.40 -58.16
N ARG A 255 -9.02 -48.53 -56.95
CA ARG A 255 -9.20 -47.69 -55.81
C ARG A 255 -8.79 -46.23 -56.06
N ALA A 256 -7.71 -46.02 -56.83
CA ALA A 256 -7.30 -44.65 -57.17
C ALA A 256 -8.36 -44.01 -58.11
N ALA A 257 -8.88 -44.70 -59.04
CA ALA A 257 -9.96 -44.23 -59.90
C ALA A 257 -11.25 -43.95 -59.13
N GLN A 258 -11.60 -44.80 -58.18
CA GLN A 258 -12.74 -44.55 -57.27
C GLN A 258 -12.54 -43.33 -56.35
N ASN A 259 -11.34 -43.12 -55.83
CA ASN A 259 -11.04 -41.96 -55.02
C ASN A 259 -11.06 -40.68 -55.88
N ILE A 260 -10.51 -40.68 -57.08
CA ILE A 260 -10.59 -39.57 -58.01
C ILE A 260 -12.05 -39.29 -58.39
N ALA A 261 -12.85 -40.31 -58.64
CA ALA A 261 -14.27 -40.17 -58.96
C ALA A 261 -15.08 -39.64 -57.77
N LYS A 262 -14.69 -39.95 -56.50
CA LYS A 262 -15.30 -39.36 -55.32
C LYS A 262 -14.91 -37.89 -55.10
N THR A 263 -13.66 -37.53 -55.45
CA THR A 263 -13.15 -36.16 -55.26
C THR A 263 -13.68 -35.24 -56.37
N VAL A 264 -13.99 -35.75 -57.51
CA VAL A 264 -14.51 -35.02 -58.69
C VAL A 264 -16.05 -34.93 -58.73
N ARG A 265 -16.77 -35.52 -57.74
CA ARG A 265 -18.21 -35.30 -57.56
C ARG A 265 -18.46 -34.22 -56.50
N PRO A 266 -19.36 -33.27 -56.69
CA PRO A 266 -19.98 -32.82 -57.95
C PRO A 266 -19.84 -31.32 -58.15
N VAL A 267 -19.49 -30.84 -59.29
CA VAL A 267 -20.04 -29.56 -59.73
C VAL A 267 -21.36 -29.90 -60.40
N THR A 268 -22.41 -29.98 -59.63
CA THR A 268 -23.78 -29.94 -60.18
C THR A 268 -24.05 -28.48 -60.49
N ILE A 269 -24.05 -28.21 -61.75
CA ILE A 269 -24.57 -27.03 -62.43
C ILE A 269 -26.06 -26.94 -62.06
N LEU A 270 -26.44 -25.85 -61.35
CA LEU A 270 -27.76 -25.29 -61.37
C LEU A 270 -27.65 -23.88 -61.87
#